data_905d2cf4a97a05e2f9b7d13f4e81afaa
#
_entry.id   905d2cf4a97a05e2f9b7d13f4e81afaa
#
_cell.length_a   1.000
_cell.length_b   1.000
_cell.length_c   1.000
_cell.angle_alpha   90.00
_cell.angle_beta   90.00
_cell.angle_gamma   90.00
#
_symmetry.space_group_name_H-M   'P 1'
#
loop_
_entity.id
_entity.type
_entity.pdbx_description
1 polymer ?
#
loop_
_entity_poly.entity_id
_entity_poly.type
_entity_poly.pdbx_seq_one_letter_code
_entity_poly.pdbx_strand_id
1 'polypeptide(L)'
;LDLKDVMWWSVYDLGHLLKDGFDDVPDEQPDAWHTRYFTAVDACHTPRPKAGQGMNVSMQDSFNLGWKLGHVFQKRAAPGLLHSYSAERWLEAKRLIDTDHKWARIMSAPPGESELDGTDVPRVQAQFIENLEFTGGLAVKYEPSALIGQPTHQALATGEVIGKRFHSAPVVRVADAMQMQLGHVAEADGRWRIYAFAGAKDSSAPGSAIHRLADWLERGPASPVMKYTRPGEDIDAIVDVRAVFQQTFDQLAYEDMPSLLRPLKGRYGLQDHEKAFCTDHKGAGDIFDMRGIDRETGCMIVVRPDQYIAHVLPLDGYGALADFFDGVLLPAR
;
A
#
# COMPACT_ATOMS: atom_id res chain seq x y z
N LEU A 1 31.35 33.92 16.90
CA LEU A 1 32.25 33.10 16.04
C LEU A 1 32.82 34.02 14.99
N ASP A 2 34.16 34.22 14.99
CA ASP A 2 34.86 34.96 13.94
C ASP A 2 35.28 33.98 12.84
N LEU A 3 34.76 34.20 11.62
CA LEU A 3 35.18 33.44 10.44
C LEU A 3 36.59 33.83 10.07
N LYS A 4 37.52 32.90 10.04
CA LYS A 4 38.89 33.12 9.66
C LYS A 4 39.12 33.10 8.15
N ASP A 5 38.42 32.23 7.45
CA ASP A 5 38.48 32.09 6.00
C ASP A 5 37.28 31.33 5.49
N VAL A 6 36.92 31.53 4.21
CA VAL A 6 35.83 30.83 3.51
C VAL A 6 36.42 30.17 2.28
N MET A 7 36.70 28.88 2.35
CA MET A 7 37.27 28.12 1.24
C MET A 7 36.30 27.92 0.08
N TRP A 8 34.97 27.86 0.36
CA TRP A 8 33.93 27.68 -0.64
C TRP A 8 32.58 28.18 -0.10
N TRP A 9 31.77 28.77 -0.93
CA TRP A 9 30.39 29.13 -0.62
C TRP A 9 29.50 28.96 -1.83
N SER A 10 28.22 28.71 -1.57
CA SER A 10 27.21 28.64 -2.61
C SER A 10 25.89 29.17 -2.04
N VAL A 11 25.13 29.84 -2.91
CA VAL A 11 23.77 30.25 -2.62
C VAL A 11 22.85 29.45 -3.54
N TYR A 12 21.92 28.72 -2.95
CA TYR A 12 20.89 28.01 -3.68
C TYR A 12 19.62 28.85 -3.67
N ASP A 13 19.23 29.34 -4.85
CA ASP A 13 17.90 29.95 -5.03
C ASP A 13 16.90 28.81 -5.34
N LEU A 14 16.08 28.51 -4.34
CA LEU A 14 15.17 27.37 -4.38
C LEU A 14 13.73 27.88 -4.54
N GLY A 15 13.16 27.66 -5.71
CA GLY A 15 11.74 27.86 -5.99
C GLY A 15 10.88 26.67 -5.61
N HIS A 16 9.59 26.91 -5.33
CA HIS A 16 8.58 25.85 -5.35
C HIS A 16 7.96 25.80 -6.72
N LEU A 17 7.99 24.64 -7.34
CA LEU A 17 7.35 24.41 -8.62
C LEU A 17 6.40 23.22 -8.50
N LEU A 18 5.22 23.33 -9.06
CA LEU A 18 4.24 22.28 -9.23
C LEU A 18 3.64 22.42 -10.60
N LYS A 19 3.72 21.38 -11.42
CA LYS A 19 3.09 21.31 -12.72
C LYS A 19 1.58 21.08 -12.57
N ASP A 20 0.77 21.58 -13.50
CA ASP A 20 -0.70 21.46 -13.43
C ASP A 20 -1.21 20.01 -13.55
N GLY A 21 -0.46 19.13 -14.23
CA GLY A 21 -0.74 17.71 -14.32
C GLY A 21 0.55 16.92 -14.59
N PHE A 22 0.55 15.62 -14.31
CA PHE A 22 1.73 14.74 -14.44
C PHE A 22 1.71 13.86 -15.68
N ASP A 23 0.68 14.00 -16.51
CA ASP A 23 0.54 13.33 -17.80
C ASP A 23 0.10 14.32 -18.90
N ASP A 24 -0.18 13.82 -20.10
CA ASP A 24 -0.62 14.59 -21.25
C ASP A 24 -2.13 14.45 -21.51
N VAL A 25 -2.90 13.98 -20.54
CA VAL A 25 -4.36 13.84 -20.67
C VAL A 25 -5.03 15.19 -20.49
N PRO A 26 -5.82 15.67 -21.47
CA PRO A 26 -6.61 16.89 -21.31
C PRO A 26 -7.73 16.70 -20.27
N ASP A 27 -7.90 17.65 -19.36
CA ASP A 27 -8.95 17.64 -18.32
C ASP A 27 -10.36 17.47 -18.92
N GLU A 28 -10.57 17.94 -20.15
CA GLU A 28 -11.88 17.95 -20.82
C GLU A 28 -12.25 16.61 -21.48
N GLN A 29 -11.27 15.70 -21.70
CA GLN A 29 -11.49 14.41 -22.39
C GLN A 29 -10.64 13.26 -21.81
N PRO A 30 -10.73 12.96 -20.51
CA PRO A 30 -9.87 11.97 -19.88
C PRO A 30 -10.07 10.55 -20.43
N ASP A 31 -11.29 10.19 -20.82
CA ASP A 31 -11.61 8.83 -21.31
C ASP A 31 -11.25 8.58 -22.78
N ALA A 32 -11.10 9.63 -23.57
CA ALA A 32 -10.79 9.54 -25.00
C ALA A 32 -9.28 9.55 -25.30
N TRP A 33 -8.46 9.89 -24.33
CA TRP A 33 -7.03 10.07 -24.50
C TRP A 33 -6.22 8.93 -23.88
N HIS A 34 -5.24 8.43 -24.61
CA HIS A 34 -4.27 7.48 -24.06
C HIS A 34 -2.99 8.24 -23.71
N THR A 35 -2.69 8.29 -22.43
CA THR A 35 -1.46 8.90 -21.92
C THR A 35 -0.22 8.33 -22.61
N ARG A 36 0.62 9.20 -23.16
CA ARG A 36 1.87 8.86 -23.84
C ARG A 36 3.09 9.47 -23.17
N TYR A 37 2.90 10.56 -22.46
CA TYR A 37 3.96 11.30 -21.77
C TYR A 37 3.63 11.42 -20.29
N PHE A 38 4.61 11.11 -19.48
CA PHE A 38 4.55 11.28 -18.04
C PHE A 38 5.69 12.18 -17.59
N THR A 39 5.41 13.02 -16.62
CA THR A 39 6.43 13.69 -15.84
C THR A 39 6.44 13.11 -14.44
N ALA A 40 7.60 12.93 -13.85
CA ALA A 40 7.74 12.37 -12.52
C ALA A 40 8.86 13.08 -11.76
N VAL A 41 8.82 13.04 -10.44
CA VAL A 41 9.88 13.55 -9.58
C VAL A 41 10.07 15.06 -9.78
N ASP A 42 11.31 15.54 -9.86
CA ASP A 42 11.65 16.97 -10.02
C ASP A 42 11.12 17.59 -11.33
N ALA A 43 10.75 16.75 -12.32
CA ALA A 43 10.13 17.23 -13.56
C ALA A 43 8.68 17.71 -13.36
N CYS A 44 8.03 17.36 -12.26
CA CYS A 44 6.66 17.75 -11.98
C CYS A 44 6.48 18.53 -10.67
N HIS A 45 7.37 18.37 -9.69
CA HIS A 45 7.37 19.17 -8.47
C HIS A 45 8.77 19.33 -7.86
N THR A 46 9.09 20.53 -7.44
CA THR A 46 10.34 20.84 -6.74
C THR A 46 10.04 21.51 -5.40
N PRO A 47 10.05 20.76 -4.30
CA PRO A 47 9.95 21.35 -2.96
C PRO A 47 11.27 21.97 -2.54
N ARG A 48 11.23 22.90 -1.58
CA ARG A 48 12.45 23.32 -0.86
C ARG A 48 12.92 22.19 0.08
N PRO A 49 14.22 22.08 0.39
CA PRO A 49 14.76 20.96 1.16
C PRO A 49 14.43 21.04 2.67
N LYS A 50 13.69 22.06 3.13
CA LYS A 50 13.47 22.32 4.56
C LYS A 50 12.71 21.21 5.30
N ALA A 51 11.76 20.57 4.65
CA ALA A 51 11.03 19.43 5.23
C ALA A 51 11.73 18.08 4.99
N GLY A 52 12.76 18.00 4.16
CA GLY A 52 13.51 16.77 3.86
C GLY A 52 12.70 15.69 3.12
N GLN A 53 11.53 16.01 2.55
CA GLN A 53 10.59 15.02 2.01
C GLN A 53 10.61 14.88 0.48
N GLY A 54 11.35 15.72 -0.24
CA GLY A 54 11.37 15.71 -1.71
C GLY A 54 11.72 14.35 -2.29
N MET A 55 12.83 13.75 -1.85
CA MET A 55 13.26 12.41 -2.31
C MET A 55 12.22 11.33 -1.99
N ASN A 56 11.64 11.35 -0.80
CA ASN A 56 10.67 10.35 -0.37
C ASN A 56 9.40 10.38 -1.24
N VAL A 57 8.86 11.57 -1.52
CA VAL A 57 7.71 11.75 -2.40
C VAL A 57 8.06 11.32 -3.84
N SER A 58 9.25 11.67 -4.32
CA SER A 58 9.74 11.27 -5.64
C SER A 58 9.88 9.75 -5.81
N MET A 59 10.35 9.04 -4.77
CA MET A 59 10.39 7.57 -4.79
C MET A 59 8.98 6.97 -4.82
N GLN A 60 8.02 7.57 -4.10
CA GLN A 60 6.63 7.14 -4.14
C GLN A 60 5.98 7.38 -5.52
N ASP A 61 6.30 8.49 -6.19
CA ASP A 61 5.85 8.76 -7.56
C ASP A 61 6.34 7.68 -8.52
N SER A 62 7.64 7.38 -8.45
CA SER A 62 8.28 6.36 -9.29
C SER A 62 7.68 4.97 -9.06
N PHE A 63 7.41 4.63 -7.80
CA PHE A 63 6.81 3.34 -7.46
C PHE A 63 5.35 3.26 -7.93
N ASN A 64 4.56 4.33 -7.73
CA ASN A 64 3.17 4.41 -8.18
C ASN A 64 3.07 4.27 -9.71
N LEU A 65 3.89 4.99 -10.46
CA LEU A 65 3.91 4.91 -11.92
C LEU A 65 4.46 3.57 -12.41
N GLY A 66 5.52 3.06 -11.78
CA GLY A 66 6.25 1.88 -12.23
C GLY A 66 5.39 0.62 -12.29
N TRP A 67 4.61 0.31 -11.24
CA TRP A 67 3.77 -0.87 -11.27
C TRP A 67 2.61 -0.74 -12.28
N LYS A 68 2.04 0.46 -12.45
CA LYS A 68 0.98 0.74 -13.43
C LYS A 68 1.47 0.52 -14.86
N LEU A 69 2.66 1.04 -15.18
CA LEU A 69 3.33 0.80 -16.47
C LEU A 69 3.59 -0.70 -16.67
N GLY A 70 4.09 -1.39 -15.65
CA GLY A 70 4.31 -2.83 -15.70
C GLY A 70 3.04 -3.60 -16.06
N HIS A 71 1.91 -3.29 -15.41
CA HIS A 71 0.62 -3.92 -15.70
C HIS A 71 0.13 -3.65 -17.13
N VAL A 72 0.25 -2.42 -17.62
CA VAL A 72 -0.18 -2.06 -18.98
C VAL A 72 0.71 -2.70 -20.03
N PHE A 73 2.04 -2.67 -19.88
CA PHE A 73 2.96 -3.29 -20.85
C PHE A 73 2.83 -4.81 -20.89
N GLN A 74 2.55 -5.44 -19.76
CA GLN A 74 2.25 -6.86 -19.68
C GLN A 74 0.82 -7.21 -20.14
N LYS A 75 0.03 -6.21 -20.55
CA LYS A 75 -1.39 -6.39 -20.93
C LYS A 75 -2.24 -7.01 -19.80
N ARG A 76 -1.95 -6.62 -18.55
CA ARG A 76 -2.71 -7.00 -17.35
C ARG A 76 -3.79 -5.98 -17.03
N ALA A 77 -3.61 -4.74 -17.48
CA ALA A 77 -4.57 -3.65 -17.30
C ALA A 77 -4.69 -2.82 -18.57
N ALA A 78 -5.82 -2.11 -18.70
CA ALA A 78 -6.04 -1.18 -19.79
C ALA A 78 -5.16 0.08 -19.66
N PRO A 79 -4.80 0.76 -20.78
CA PRO A 79 -4.00 1.97 -20.75
C PRO A 79 -4.58 3.09 -19.87
N GLY A 80 -5.90 3.17 -19.71
CA GLY A 80 -6.58 4.13 -18.83
C GLY A 80 -6.13 4.05 -17.35
N LEU A 81 -5.58 2.91 -16.91
CA LEU A 81 -4.97 2.78 -15.59
C LEU A 81 -3.89 3.86 -15.34
N LEU A 82 -3.15 4.24 -16.38
CA LEU A 82 -2.01 5.15 -16.26
C LEU A 82 -2.41 6.57 -15.85
N HIS A 83 -3.62 7.02 -16.25
CA HIS A 83 -4.12 8.34 -15.85
C HIS A 83 -4.31 8.46 -14.33
N SER A 84 -4.56 7.37 -13.62
CA SER A 84 -4.64 7.38 -12.16
C SER A 84 -3.33 7.80 -11.48
N TYR A 85 -2.19 7.76 -12.17
CA TYR A 85 -0.92 8.27 -11.65
C TYR A 85 -0.99 9.78 -11.38
N SER A 86 -1.37 10.56 -12.39
CA SER A 86 -1.52 12.01 -12.26
C SER A 86 -2.52 12.37 -11.17
N ALA A 87 -3.72 11.74 -11.18
CA ALA A 87 -4.78 12.00 -10.22
C ALA A 87 -4.35 11.73 -8.75
N GLU A 88 -3.61 10.63 -8.51
CA GLU A 88 -3.16 10.27 -7.17
C GLU A 88 -1.97 11.11 -6.71
N ARG A 89 -0.98 11.34 -7.58
CA ARG A 89 0.30 11.90 -7.15
C ARG A 89 0.34 13.43 -7.17
N TRP A 90 -0.46 14.07 -8.00
CA TRP A 90 -0.57 15.52 -8.01
C TRP A 90 -1.04 16.09 -6.66
N LEU A 91 -2.03 15.45 -6.04
CA LEU A 91 -2.54 15.85 -4.72
C LEU A 91 -1.46 15.75 -3.64
N GLU A 92 -0.65 14.71 -3.67
CA GLU A 92 0.43 14.53 -2.70
C GLU A 92 1.60 15.50 -2.93
N ALA A 93 1.93 15.78 -4.19
CA ALA A 93 2.91 16.80 -4.52
C ALA A 93 2.45 18.21 -4.10
N LYS A 94 1.18 18.54 -4.31
CA LYS A 94 0.59 19.77 -3.82
C LYS A 94 0.67 19.88 -2.30
N ARG A 95 0.32 18.81 -1.58
CA ARG A 95 0.43 18.74 -0.13
C ARG A 95 1.87 18.94 0.36
N LEU A 96 2.84 18.34 -0.34
CA LEU A 96 4.26 18.55 -0.07
C LEU A 96 4.65 20.02 -0.16
N ILE A 97 4.30 20.68 -1.28
CA ILE A 97 4.60 22.09 -1.51
C ILE A 97 3.91 22.98 -0.45
N ASP A 98 2.64 22.73 -0.15
CA ASP A 98 1.89 23.49 0.85
C ASP A 98 2.51 23.35 2.26
N THR A 99 2.97 22.13 2.60
CA THR A 99 3.64 21.85 3.88
C THR A 99 4.99 22.54 3.96
N ASP A 100 5.78 22.49 2.88
CA ASP A 100 7.09 23.14 2.81
C ASP A 100 6.98 24.66 2.86
N HIS A 101 5.94 25.25 2.27
CA HIS A 101 5.63 26.67 2.42
C HIS A 101 5.36 27.05 3.89
N LYS A 102 4.61 26.26 4.64
CA LYS A 102 4.36 26.48 6.06
C LYS A 102 5.67 26.45 6.86
N TRP A 103 6.50 25.42 6.65
CA TRP A 103 7.80 25.29 7.28
C TRP A 103 8.73 26.47 6.94
N ALA A 104 8.76 26.87 5.66
CA ALA A 104 9.60 27.97 5.23
C ALA A 104 9.24 29.29 5.95
N ARG A 105 7.96 29.57 6.17
CA ARG A 105 7.50 30.75 6.93
C ARG A 105 7.91 30.68 8.38
N ILE A 106 7.72 29.55 9.06
CA ILE A 106 8.10 29.36 10.47
C ILE A 106 9.61 29.57 10.65
N MET A 107 10.43 28.95 9.77
CA MET A 107 11.89 28.97 9.88
C MET A 107 12.53 30.30 9.42
N SER A 108 11.82 31.13 8.66
CA SER A 108 12.36 32.38 8.12
C SER A 108 11.86 33.63 8.84
N ALA A 109 11.02 33.48 9.87
CA ALA A 109 10.56 34.59 10.67
C ALA A 109 11.74 35.26 11.42
N PRO A 110 11.88 36.62 11.37
CA PRO A 110 12.93 37.33 12.10
C PRO A 110 12.80 37.10 13.60
N PRO A 111 13.92 37.02 14.36
CA PRO A 111 13.87 37.01 15.82
C PRO A 111 13.19 38.27 16.34
N GLY A 112 12.10 38.13 17.10
CA GLY A 112 11.35 39.24 17.70
C GLY A 112 10.12 39.72 16.92
N GLU A 113 9.92 39.33 15.65
CA GLU A 113 8.66 39.53 14.89
C GLU A 113 7.82 38.27 14.80
N SER A 114 8.43 37.11 15.02
CA SER A 114 7.68 35.93 15.32
C SER A 114 7.30 35.95 16.78
N GLU A 115 6.12 35.48 17.10
CA GLU A 115 5.72 35.12 18.47
C GLU A 115 6.66 34.07 19.11
N LEU A 116 7.93 33.98 18.66
CA LEU A 116 9.08 33.18 19.10
C LEU A 116 9.82 33.83 20.28
N ASP A 117 9.09 34.57 21.12
CA ASP A 117 9.61 35.03 22.38
C ASP A 117 9.68 33.85 23.37
N GLY A 118 10.75 33.04 23.28
CA GLY A 118 11.09 32.01 24.26
C GLY A 118 10.03 30.95 24.59
N THR A 119 8.80 31.19 24.14
CA THR A 119 7.60 30.36 24.36
C THR A 119 7.17 29.54 23.16
N ASP A 120 7.82 29.67 22.01
CA ASP A 120 7.41 29.05 20.75
C ASP A 120 7.98 27.66 20.47
N VAL A 121 8.83 27.13 21.34
CA VAL A 121 9.18 25.69 21.31
C VAL A 121 7.91 24.82 21.27
N PRO A 122 6.84 25.11 22.01
CA PRO A 122 5.58 24.39 21.91
C PRO A 122 4.93 24.44 20.53
N ARG A 123 5.02 25.57 19.81
CA ARG A 123 4.40 25.74 18.48
C ARG A 123 5.16 25.01 17.38
N VAL A 124 6.49 25.13 17.36
CA VAL A 124 7.36 24.37 16.45
C VAL A 124 7.22 22.88 16.73
N GLN A 125 7.19 22.48 18.00
CA GLN A 125 7.00 21.10 18.41
C GLN A 125 5.60 20.58 18.04
N ALA A 126 4.55 21.36 18.25
CA ALA A 126 3.19 21.00 17.83
C ALA A 126 3.09 20.82 16.32
N GLN A 127 3.69 21.73 15.54
CA GLN A 127 3.75 21.62 14.08
C GLN A 127 4.58 20.40 13.62
N PHE A 128 5.66 20.08 14.33
CA PHE A 128 6.45 18.88 14.07
C PHE A 128 5.62 17.62 14.34
N ILE A 129 4.93 17.57 15.48
CA ILE A 129 4.06 16.44 15.83
C ILE A 129 2.92 16.29 14.82
N GLU A 130 2.27 17.39 14.41
CA GLU A 130 1.21 17.39 13.37
C GLU A 130 1.71 16.81 12.05
N ASN A 131 2.97 17.02 11.71
CA ASN A 131 3.57 16.55 10.47
C ASN A 131 4.28 15.19 10.59
N LEU A 132 4.29 14.52 11.75
CA LEU A 132 4.99 13.24 11.95
C LEU A 132 4.52 12.16 10.97
N GLU A 133 3.21 12.01 10.74
CA GLU A 133 2.70 11.04 9.77
C GLU A 133 3.16 11.37 8.35
N PHE A 134 3.19 12.68 8.00
CA PHE A 134 3.65 13.13 6.68
C PHE A 134 5.14 12.90 6.51
N THR A 135 5.96 13.29 7.49
CA THR A 135 7.41 13.08 7.45
C THR A 135 7.80 11.60 7.54
N GLY A 136 6.98 10.79 8.18
CA GLY A 136 7.11 9.32 8.20
C GLY A 136 6.64 8.63 6.92
N GLY A 137 6.07 9.37 5.94
CA GLY A 137 5.54 8.81 4.69
C GLY A 137 4.22 8.03 4.87
N LEU A 138 3.54 8.21 5.99
CA LEU A 138 2.32 7.47 6.36
C LEU A 138 1.03 8.30 6.16
N ALA A 139 1.15 9.58 5.85
CA ALA A 139 0.01 10.48 5.74
C ALA A 139 -0.73 10.39 4.40
N VAL A 140 -0.13 9.73 3.39
CA VAL A 140 -0.76 9.55 2.07
C VAL A 140 -2.01 8.72 2.23
N LYS A 141 -3.13 9.26 1.73
CA LYS A 141 -4.41 8.56 1.66
C LYS A 141 -5.05 8.82 0.32
N TYR A 142 -5.21 7.79 -0.47
CA TYR A 142 -5.93 7.86 -1.75
C TYR A 142 -7.43 7.75 -1.53
N GLU A 143 -8.19 8.59 -2.22
CA GLU A 143 -9.66 8.59 -2.16
C GLU A 143 -10.26 7.44 -3.01
N PRO A 144 -11.51 7.07 -2.78
CA PRO A 144 -12.20 6.03 -3.56
C PRO A 144 -12.13 6.30 -5.07
N SER A 145 -11.76 5.27 -5.81
CA SER A 145 -11.53 5.31 -7.26
C SER A 145 -11.65 3.89 -7.84
N ALA A 146 -11.33 3.68 -9.10
CA ALA A 146 -11.21 2.33 -9.65
C ALA A 146 -10.16 1.46 -8.93
N LEU A 147 -9.15 2.09 -8.28
CA LEU A 147 -8.06 1.42 -7.56
C LEU A 147 -8.28 1.37 -6.03
N ILE A 148 -9.26 2.06 -5.52
CA ILE A 148 -9.55 2.19 -4.09
C ILE A 148 -11.05 2.03 -3.88
N GLY A 149 -11.44 0.97 -3.19
CA GLY A 149 -12.84 0.65 -2.91
C GLY A 149 -13.49 1.61 -1.90
N GLN A 150 -14.81 1.55 -1.82
CA GLN A 150 -15.58 2.29 -0.83
C GLN A 150 -15.36 1.72 0.58
N PRO A 151 -15.37 2.55 1.64
CA PRO A 151 -15.12 2.11 3.02
C PRO A 151 -16.32 1.40 3.67
N THR A 152 -17.15 0.71 2.91
CA THR A 152 -18.38 0.05 3.38
C THR A 152 -18.13 -0.94 4.52
N HIS A 153 -17.00 -1.64 4.47
CA HIS A 153 -16.62 -2.66 5.47
C HIS A 153 -15.41 -2.24 6.32
N GLN A 154 -15.11 -0.95 6.40
CA GLN A 154 -13.95 -0.44 7.15
C GLN A 154 -13.96 -0.87 8.62
N ALA A 155 -15.14 -1.08 9.21
CA ALA A 155 -15.27 -1.52 10.59
C ALA A 155 -14.63 -2.89 10.89
N LEU A 156 -14.44 -3.73 9.86
CA LEU A 156 -13.78 -5.04 10.01
C LEU A 156 -12.26 -4.94 10.22
N ALA A 157 -11.64 -3.78 9.90
CA ALA A 157 -10.21 -3.55 10.05
C ALA A 157 -9.96 -2.06 10.31
N THR A 158 -10.21 -1.59 11.51
CA THR A 158 -10.20 -0.15 11.85
C THR A 158 -8.81 0.48 11.79
N GLY A 159 -7.76 -0.29 12.03
CA GLY A 159 -6.36 0.16 11.95
C GLY A 159 -5.74 0.02 10.55
N GLU A 160 -6.42 -0.67 9.62
CA GLU A 160 -6.00 -0.81 8.22
C GLU A 160 -6.93 0.01 7.31
N VAL A 161 -6.69 1.32 7.29
CA VAL A 161 -7.59 2.29 6.63
C VAL A 161 -7.47 2.21 5.11
N ILE A 162 -8.60 2.02 4.42
CA ILE A 162 -8.67 2.02 2.95
C ILE A 162 -8.07 3.32 2.39
N GLY A 163 -7.21 3.19 1.38
CA GLY A 163 -6.46 4.28 0.78
C GLY A 163 -5.14 4.62 1.46
N LYS A 164 -4.92 4.20 2.72
CA LYS A 164 -3.62 4.34 3.41
C LYS A 164 -2.70 3.15 3.13
N ARG A 165 -1.43 3.30 3.46
CA ARG A 165 -0.43 2.23 3.33
C ARG A 165 -0.74 1.09 4.29
N PHE A 166 -0.59 -0.15 3.84
CA PHE A 166 -0.70 -1.35 4.67
C PHE A 166 0.41 -1.38 5.72
N HIS A 167 0.03 -1.53 6.98
CA HIS A 167 0.96 -1.51 8.09
C HIS A 167 1.34 -2.94 8.51
N SER A 168 2.63 -3.22 8.52
CA SER A 168 3.18 -4.47 9.02
C SER A 168 2.95 -4.64 10.53
N ALA A 169 2.83 -5.88 10.96
CA ALA A 169 2.85 -6.27 12.37
C ALA A 169 3.55 -7.63 12.54
N PRO A 170 4.02 -7.97 13.76
CA PRO A 170 4.62 -9.26 14.04
C PRO A 170 3.65 -10.42 13.80
N VAL A 171 4.15 -11.47 13.17
CA VAL A 171 3.45 -12.74 12.93
C VAL A 171 4.43 -13.91 13.06
N VAL A 172 3.90 -15.12 13.17
CA VAL A 172 4.66 -16.36 13.10
C VAL A 172 4.26 -17.13 11.84
N ARG A 173 5.23 -17.53 11.02
CA ARG A 173 4.99 -18.40 9.88
C ARG A 173 4.65 -19.81 10.35
N VAL A 174 3.52 -20.35 9.90
CA VAL A 174 3.01 -21.63 10.42
C VAL A 174 3.91 -22.80 10.04
N ALA A 175 4.53 -22.79 8.87
CA ALA A 175 5.31 -23.92 8.35
C ALA A 175 6.57 -24.25 9.16
N ASP A 176 7.19 -23.28 9.83
CA ASP A 176 8.48 -23.45 10.55
C ASP A 176 8.58 -22.67 11.87
N ALA A 177 7.48 -22.08 12.32
CA ALA A 177 7.41 -21.26 13.52
C ALA A 177 8.35 -20.03 13.53
N MET A 178 8.74 -19.54 12.35
CA MET A 178 9.62 -18.37 12.22
C MET A 178 8.85 -17.08 12.54
N GLN A 179 9.33 -16.33 13.54
CA GLN A 179 8.84 -14.99 13.84
C GLN A 179 9.30 -14.00 12.77
N MET A 180 8.39 -13.17 12.29
CA MET A 180 8.69 -12.18 11.25
C MET A 180 7.69 -11.04 11.24
N GLN A 181 7.96 -10.02 10.44
CA GLN A 181 7.02 -8.95 10.14
C GLN A 181 6.22 -9.30 8.89
N LEU A 182 4.89 -9.28 8.95
CA LEU A 182 4.04 -9.64 7.81
C LEU A 182 4.35 -8.82 6.55
N GLY A 183 4.71 -7.55 6.69
CA GLY A 183 5.08 -6.70 5.57
C GLY A 183 6.34 -7.12 4.82
N HIS A 184 7.23 -7.91 5.42
CA HIS A 184 8.46 -8.37 4.76
C HIS A 184 8.20 -9.36 3.62
N VAL A 185 7.03 -10.01 3.60
CA VAL A 185 6.64 -10.91 2.50
C VAL A 185 6.03 -10.18 1.31
N ALA A 186 5.85 -8.86 1.42
CA ALA A 186 5.31 -8.01 0.36
C ALA A 186 6.45 -7.42 -0.48
N GLU A 187 6.99 -8.21 -1.40
CA GLU A 187 8.02 -7.77 -2.33
C GLU A 187 7.46 -6.78 -3.38
N ALA A 188 8.34 -5.95 -3.97
CA ALA A 188 8.01 -5.01 -5.04
C ALA A 188 7.99 -5.72 -6.41
N ASP A 189 7.11 -6.69 -6.57
CA ASP A 189 7.02 -7.62 -7.71
C ASP A 189 5.84 -7.35 -8.65
N GLY A 190 5.06 -6.30 -8.38
CA GLY A 190 3.90 -5.92 -9.17
C GLY A 190 2.63 -6.73 -8.86
N ARG A 191 2.66 -7.64 -7.90
CA ARG A 191 1.48 -8.44 -7.54
C ARG A 191 0.53 -7.68 -6.63
N TRP A 192 -0.75 -7.89 -6.81
CA TRP A 192 -1.78 -7.59 -5.82
C TRP A 192 -1.72 -8.60 -4.68
N ARG A 193 -2.10 -8.20 -3.49
CA ARG A 193 -2.13 -9.09 -2.34
C ARG A 193 -3.49 -9.10 -1.68
N ILE A 194 -3.91 -10.28 -1.24
CA ILE A 194 -5.08 -10.47 -0.40
C ILE A 194 -4.58 -11.08 0.91
N TYR A 195 -4.69 -10.32 1.99
CA TYR A 195 -4.46 -10.82 3.33
C TYR A 195 -5.80 -11.23 3.93
N ALA A 196 -6.02 -12.54 4.12
CA ALA A 196 -7.22 -13.10 4.72
C ALA A 196 -6.97 -13.33 6.22
N PHE A 197 -7.58 -12.51 7.05
CA PHE A 197 -7.53 -12.62 8.51
C PHE A 197 -8.67 -13.54 8.97
N ALA A 198 -8.33 -14.66 9.58
CA ALA A 198 -9.29 -15.68 10.02
C ALA A 198 -10.12 -15.20 11.21
N GLY A 199 -11.41 -15.53 11.25
CA GLY A 199 -12.23 -15.34 12.44
C GLY A 199 -11.82 -16.26 13.61
N ALA A 200 -12.25 -15.96 14.82
CA ALA A 200 -11.86 -16.70 16.03
C ALA A 200 -12.17 -18.20 15.98
N LYS A 201 -13.22 -18.58 15.25
CA LYS A 201 -13.63 -19.99 15.07
C LYS A 201 -13.02 -20.67 13.86
N ASP A 202 -12.31 -19.91 13.00
CA ASP A 202 -11.63 -20.48 11.86
C ASP A 202 -10.32 -21.14 12.28
N SER A 203 -10.03 -22.25 11.65
CA SER A 203 -8.79 -23.02 11.83
C SER A 203 -8.28 -23.46 10.47
N SER A 204 -7.20 -24.26 10.45
CA SER A 204 -6.73 -24.92 9.24
C SER A 204 -7.68 -26.03 8.74
N ALA A 205 -8.71 -26.39 9.50
CA ALA A 205 -9.57 -27.52 9.18
C ALA A 205 -10.45 -27.26 7.94
N PRO A 206 -10.73 -28.30 7.15
CA PRO A 206 -11.66 -28.23 6.01
C PRO A 206 -13.04 -27.67 6.40
N GLY A 207 -13.60 -26.81 5.53
CA GLY A 207 -14.90 -26.20 5.76
C GLY A 207 -14.88 -24.89 6.60
N SER A 208 -13.73 -24.44 7.09
CA SER A 208 -13.57 -23.11 7.69
C SER A 208 -13.82 -21.99 6.65
N ALA A 209 -13.99 -20.74 7.08
CA ALA A 209 -14.18 -19.63 6.16
C ALA A 209 -12.95 -19.42 5.26
N ILE A 210 -11.75 -19.60 5.79
CA ILE A 210 -10.49 -19.55 5.01
C ILE A 210 -10.47 -20.65 3.94
N HIS A 211 -10.89 -21.87 4.27
CA HIS A 211 -10.99 -22.95 3.26
C HIS A 211 -11.99 -22.62 2.15
N ARG A 212 -13.17 -22.14 2.50
CA ARG A 212 -14.20 -21.76 1.49
C ARG A 212 -13.72 -20.63 0.59
N LEU A 213 -13.04 -19.64 1.18
CA LEU A 213 -12.42 -18.54 0.41
C LEU A 213 -11.34 -19.07 -0.53
N ALA A 214 -10.44 -19.92 -0.03
CA ALA A 214 -9.36 -20.50 -0.82
C ALA A 214 -9.90 -21.37 -1.97
N ASP A 215 -10.89 -22.22 -1.70
CA ASP A 215 -11.56 -23.03 -2.74
C ASP A 215 -12.19 -22.18 -3.82
N TRP A 216 -12.88 -21.10 -3.44
CA TRP A 216 -13.47 -20.18 -4.41
C TRP A 216 -12.38 -19.43 -5.21
N LEU A 217 -11.33 -18.97 -4.55
CA LEU A 217 -10.23 -18.27 -5.22
C LEU A 217 -9.50 -19.19 -6.22
N GLU A 218 -9.32 -20.46 -5.88
CA GLU A 218 -8.59 -21.43 -6.69
C GLU A 218 -9.45 -22.01 -7.84
N ARG A 219 -10.79 -22.06 -7.69
CA ARG A 219 -11.66 -22.81 -8.63
C ARG A 219 -12.83 -21.99 -9.18
N GLY A 220 -13.16 -20.88 -8.53
CA GLY A 220 -14.29 -20.04 -8.94
C GLY A 220 -13.98 -19.31 -10.26
N PRO A 221 -14.83 -19.44 -11.31
CA PRO A 221 -14.56 -18.81 -12.61
C PRO A 221 -14.55 -17.29 -12.57
N ALA A 222 -15.20 -16.70 -11.57
CA ALA A 222 -15.20 -15.24 -11.32
C ALA A 222 -14.10 -14.81 -10.36
N SER A 223 -13.31 -15.74 -9.79
CA SER A 223 -12.26 -15.39 -8.85
C SER A 223 -11.13 -14.61 -9.53
N PRO A 224 -10.52 -13.62 -8.87
CA PRO A 224 -9.43 -12.87 -9.46
C PRO A 224 -8.18 -13.73 -9.68
N VAL A 225 -7.96 -14.77 -8.90
CA VAL A 225 -6.85 -15.72 -9.09
C VAL A 225 -7.03 -16.47 -10.40
N MET A 226 -8.20 -17.08 -10.62
CA MET A 226 -8.45 -17.86 -11.84
C MET A 226 -8.57 -16.99 -13.10
N LYS A 227 -9.25 -15.87 -12.99
CA LYS A 227 -9.60 -15.01 -14.13
C LYS A 227 -8.40 -14.31 -14.73
N TYR A 228 -7.40 -13.94 -13.91
CA TYR A 228 -6.29 -13.11 -14.33
C TYR A 228 -4.93 -13.81 -14.38
N THR A 229 -4.81 -15.04 -13.85
CA THR A 229 -3.60 -15.88 -14.02
C THR A 229 -3.61 -16.54 -15.39
N ARG A 230 -2.54 -16.39 -16.17
CA ARG A 230 -2.43 -16.97 -17.51
C ARG A 230 -2.05 -18.45 -17.43
N PRO A 231 -2.43 -19.24 -18.45
CA PRO A 231 -1.98 -20.63 -18.52
C PRO A 231 -0.46 -20.75 -18.42
N GLY A 232 0.02 -21.60 -17.53
CA GLY A 232 1.44 -21.86 -17.32
C GLY A 232 2.15 -20.89 -16.35
N GLU A 233 1.46 -19.88 -15.83
CA GLU A 233 1.97 -19.06 -14.73
C GLU A 233 1.68 -19.70 -13.37
N ASP A 234 2.47 -19.35 -12.37
CA ASP A 234 2.17 -19.71 -10.98
C ASP A 234 0.84 -19.10 -10.54
N ILE A 235 0.11 -19.81 -9.68
CA ILE A 235 -1.24 -19.43 -9.24
C ILE A 235 -1.31 -18.04 -8.61
N ASP A 236 -0.21 -17.56 -8.05
CA ASP A 236 -0.06 -16.26 -7.41
C ASP A 236 0.68 -15.22 -8.29
N ALA A 237 0.76 -15.43 -9.58
CA ALA A 237 1.49 -14.55 -10.49
C ALA A 237 0.94 -13.10 -10.52
N ILE A 238 -0.35 -12.92 -10.27
CA ILE A 238 -1.02 -11.60 -10.26
C ILE A 238 -1.61 -11.26 -8.91
N VAL A 239 -2.28 -12.23 -8.28
CA VAL A 239 -2.93 -12.06 -6.97
C VAL A 239 -2.33 -13.06 -5.99
N ASP A 240 -1.53 -12.54 -5.08
CA ASP A 240 -0.87 -13.30 -4.02
C ASP A 240 -1.77 -13.33 -2.78
N VAL A 241 -2.24 -14.53 -2.41
CA VAL A 241 -3.15 -14.74 -1.27
C VAL A 241 -2.39 -15.27 -0.08
N ARG A 242 -2.59 -14.65 1.08
CA ARG A 242 -1.97 -15.04 2.35
C ARG A 242 -3.02 -15.06 3.45
N ALA A 243 -2.91 -15.97 4.40
CA ALA A 243 -3.82 -16.07 5.53
C ALA A 243 -3.11 -15.84 6.86
N VAL A 244 -3.81 -15.20 7.79
CA VAL A 244 -3.35 -14.99 9.17
C VAL A 244 -4.39 -15.55 10.14
N PHE A 245 -3.98 -16.49 10.97
CA PHE A 245 -4.82 -17.19 11.93
C PHE A 245 -4.64 -16.65 13.35
N GLN A 246 -5.66 -16.82 14.20
CA GLN A 246 -5.60 -16.40 15.60
C GLN A 246 -5.00 -17.47 16.53
N GLN A 247 -5.06 -18.73 16.12
CA GLN A 247 -4.45 -19.85 16.84
C GLN A 247 -2.93 -19.75 16.78
N THR A 248 -2.24 -20.39 17.73
CA THR A 248 -0.79 -20.55 17.69
C THR A 248 -0.38 -21.59 16.64
N PHE A 249 0.87 -21.51 16.15
CA PHE A 249 1.35 -22.40 15.09
C PHE A 249 1.27 -23.89 15.45
N ASP A 250 1.38 -24.25 16.73
CA ASP A 250 1.27 -25.61 17.24
C ASP A 250 -0.17 -26.14 17.33
N GLN A 251 -1.16 -25.25 17.21
CA GLN A 251 -2.58 -25.59 17.13
C GLN A 251 -3.10 -25.67 15.68
N LEU A 252 -2.25 -25.32 14.71
CA LEU A 252 -2.58 -25.31 13.29
C LEU A 252 -1.85 -26.45 12.58
N ALA A 253 -2.61 -27.39 12.00
CA ALA A 253 -2.03 -28.42 11.15
C ALA A 253 -1.70 -27.83 9.77
N TYR A 254 -0.41 -27.66 9.47
CA TYR A 254 0.03 -27.08 8.19
C TYR A 254 -0.41 -27.93 6.99
N GLU A 255 -0.46 -29.24 7.16
CA GLU A 255 -0.89 -30.20 6.15
C GLU A 255 -2.37 -30.06 5.79
N ASP A 256 -3.18 -29.52 6.70
CA ASP A 256 -4.62 -29.29 6.49
C ASP A 256 -4.90 -27.91 5.83
N MET A 257 -3.87 -27.08 5.65
CA MET A 257 -4.05 -25.80 4.94
C MET A 257 -4.51 -26.02 3.50
N PRO A 258 -5.40 -25.15 2.97
CA PRO A 258 -5.82 -25.23 1.57
C PRO A 258 -4.63 -25.19 0.61
N SER A 259 -4.77 -25.82 -0.57
CA SER A 259 -3.75 -25.85 -1.63
C SER A 259 -3.27 -24.46 -2.04
N LEU A 260 -4.18 -23.47 -2.07
CA LEU A 260 -3.85 -22.08 -2.36
C LEU A 260 -2.84 -21.45 -1.37
N LEU A 261 -2.82 -21.93 -0.12
CA LEU A 261 -1.87 -21.51 0.90
C LEU A 261 -0.60 -22.38 0.96
N ARG A 262 -0.50 -23.38 0.10
CA ARG A 262 0.65 -24.28 -0.06
C ARG A 262 0.94 -24.55 -1.54
N PRO A 263 0.95 -23.53 -2.42
CA PRO A 263 1.05 -23.74 -3.84
C PRO A 263 2.42 -24.31 -4.22
N LEU A 264 2.42 -25.13 -5.29
CA LEU A 264 3.65 -25.55 -5.94
C LEU A 264 4.01 -24.50 -6.99
N LYS A 265 5.25 -24.00 -6.96
CA LYS A 265 5.69 -22.85 -7.75
C LYS A 265 6.93 -23.11 -8.58
N GLY A 266 7.03 -22.37 -9.68
CA GLY A 266 8.17 -22.37 -10.56
C GLY A 266 8.36 -23.70 -11.29
N ARG A 267 9.39 -23.77 -12.13
CA ARG A 267 9.67 -24.92 -13.03
C ARG A 267 9.92 -26.24 -12.30
N TYR A 268 10.25 -26.21 -11.02
CA TYR A 268 10.54 -27.40 -10.22
C TYR A 268 9.37 -27.84 -9.34
N GLY A 269 8.27 -27.09 -9.31
CA GLY A 269 7.12 -27.38 -8.47
C GLY A 269 7.45 -27.38 -6.98
N LEU A 270 8.29 -26.44 -6.51
CA LEU A 270 8.63 -26.33 -5.10
C LEU A 270 7.46 -25.72 -4.32
N GLN A 271 7.18 -26.28 -3.16
CA GLN A 271 6.12 -25.79 -2.29
C GLN A 271 6.50 -24.43 -1.67
N ASP A 272 5.61 -23.44 -1.81
CA ASP A 272 5.73 -22.16 -1.15
C ASP A 272 5.18 -22.27 0.28
N HIS A 273 6.04 -22.01 1.26
CA HIS A 273 5.73 -22.08 2.70
C HIS A 273 5.39 -20.72 3.31
N GLU A 274 5.32 -19.65 2.51
CA GLU A 274 5.18 -18.27 2.99
C GLU A 274 3.76 -17.70 2.84
N LYS A 275 2.74 -18.55 2.84
CA LYS A 275 1.35 -18.13 2.65
C LYS A 275 0.48 -18.18 3.91
N ALA A 276 0.87 -18.95 4.93
CA ALA A 276 0.11 -19.13 6.15
C ALA A 276 0.89 -18.61 7.37
N PHE A 277 0.25 -17.73 8.11
CA PHE A 277 0.79 -17.08 9.31
C PHE A 277 -0.19 -17.19 10.47
N CYS A 278 0.29 -17.02 11.68
CA CYS A 278 -0.52 -16.87 12.87
C CYS A 278 -0.04 -15.72 13.74
N THR A 279 -0.81 -15.39 14.76
CA THR A 279 -0.46 -14.32 15.71
C THR A 279 0.80 -14.68 16.50
N ASP A 280 1.59 -13.67 16.85
CA ASP A 280 2.75 -13.83 17.73
C ASP A 280 2.36 -13.53 19.19
N HIS A 281 1.76 -14.51 19.85
CA HIS A 281 1.32 -14.37 21.25
C HIS A 281 2.47 -14.23 22.27
N LYS A 282 3.70 -14.50 21.88
CA LYS A 282 4.89 -14.44 22.76
C LYS A 282 5.77 -13.23 22.45
N GLY A 283 5.50 -12.54 21.36
CA GLY A 283 6.34 -11.47 20.85
C GLY A 283 5.82 -10.06 21.15
N ALA A 284 6.06 -9.15 20.23
CA ALA A 284 5.84 -7.72 20.41
C ALA A 284 4.37 -7.27 20.24
N GLY A 285 3.42 -8.19 20.12
CA GLY A 285 1.99 -7.88 20.05
C GLY A 285 1.22 -8.75 19.05
N ASP A 286 -0.11 -8.70 19.18
CA ASP A 286 -1.05 -9.42 18.33
C ASP A 286 -1.50 -8.53 17.17
N ILE A 287 -1.33 -9.01 15.94
CA ILE A 287 -1.67 -8.27 14.72
C ILE A 287 -3.16 -7.88 14.66
N PHE A 288 -4.06 -8.72 15.16
CA PHE A 288 -5.49 -8.42 15.18
C PHE A 288 -5.78 -7.20 16.05
N ASP A 289 -5.22 -7.13 17.24
CA ASP A 289 -5.39 -5.97 18.15
C ASP A 289 -4.65 -4.74 17.61
N MET A 290 -3.41 -4.91 17.17
CA MET A 290 -2.59 -3.81 16.64
C MET A 290 -3.21 -3.15 15.41
N ARG A 291 -3.96 -3.91 14.61
CA ARG A 291 -4.57 -3.45 13.35
C ARG A 291 -6.09 -3.34 13.42
N GLY A 292 -6.67 -3.53 14.60
CA GLY A 292 -8.10 -3.44 14.81
C GLY A 292 -8.91 -4.35 13.90
N ILE A 293 -8.42 -5.58 13.68
CA ILE A 293 -9.09 -6.59 12.87
C ILE A 293 -10.22 -7.22 13.71
N ASP A 294 -11.42 -7.32 13.13
CA ASP A 294 -12.54 -7.99 13.78
C ASP A 294 -12.21 -9.45 14.06
N ARG A 295 -12.17 -9.81 15.35
CA ARG A 295 -11.76 -11.14 15.78
C ARG A 295 -12.83 -12.21 15.54
N GLU A 296 -14.11 -11.85 15.56
CA GLU A 296 -15.19 -12.83 15.43
C GLU A 296 -15.34 -13.30 13.99
N THR A 297 -15.37 -12.37 13.06
CA THR A 297 -15.67 -12.64 11.65
C THR A 297 -14.43 -12.69 10.76
N GLY A 298 -13.35 -12.03 11.16
CA GLY A 298 -12.21 -11.83 10.29
C GLY A 298 -12.52 -10.94 9.10
N CYS A 299 -11.60 -10.81 8.16
CA CYS A 299 -11.80 -10.05 6.93
C CYS A 299 -10.76 -10.39 5.86
N MET A 300 -11.00 -9.91 4.64
CA MET A 300 -9.99 -9.79 3.57
C MET A 300 -9.53 -8.35 3.45
N ILE A 301 -8.23 -8.14 3.38
CA ILE A 301 -7.62 -6.84 3.05
C ILE A 301 -6.95 -6.98 1.70
N VAL A 302 -7.43 -6.23 0.71
CA VAL A 302 -6.83 -6.17 -0.63
C VAL A 302 -5.80 -5.06 -0.66
N VAL A 303 -4.57 -5.40 -1.05
CA VAL A 303 -3.44 -4.46 -1.06
C VAL A 303 -2.87 -4.36 -2.48
N ARG A 304 -2.66 -3.13 -2.93
CA ARG A 304 -2.09 -2.80 -4.24
C ARG A 304 -0.61 -3.18 -4.32
N PRO A 305 -0.06 -3.28 -5.55
CA PRO A 305 1.38 -3.53 -5.74
C PRO A 305 2.30 -2.51 -5.04
N ASP A 306 1.85 -1.25 -4.88
CA ASP A 306 2.56 -0.18 -4.16
C ASP A 306 2.24 -0.13 -2.66
N GLN A 307 1.65 -1.20 -2.12
CA GLN A 307 1.37 -1.43 -0.70
C GLN A 307 0.28 -0.53 -0.10
N TYR A 308 -0.57 0.09 -0.90
CA TYR A 308 -1.75 0.79 -0.40
C TYR A 308 -2.94 -0.14 -0.29
N ILE A 309 -3.74 0.03 0.76
CA ILE A 309 -4.96 -0.75 0.99
C ILE A 309 -6.01 -0.31 -0.01
N ALA A 310 -6.37 -1.23 -0.90
CA ALA A 310 -7.38 -0.99 -1.92
C ALA A 310 -8.79 -1.25 -1.41
N HIS A 311 -8.98 -2.29 -0.60
CA HIS A 311 -10.29 -2.66 -0.11
C HIS A 311 -10.23 -3.46 1.20
N VAL A 312 -11.29 -3.39 2.00
CA VAL A 312 -11.56 -4.27 3.13
C VAL A 312 -12.91 -4.94 2.89
N LEU A 313 -12.96 -6.26 2.94
CA LEU A 313 -14.14 -7.07 2.62
C LEU A 313 -14.34 -8.18 3.67
N PRO A 314 -15.57 -8.65 3.91
CA PRO A 314 -15.78 -9.87 4.67
C PRO A 314 -15.22 -11.09 3.93
N LEU A 315 -14.86 -12.17 4.65
CA LEU A 315 -14.27 -13.38 4.05
C LEU A 315 -15.14 -14.06 2.99
N ASP A 316 -16.46 -13.85 3.02
CA ASP A 316 -17.44 -14.34 2.05
C ASP A 316 -17.83 -13.30 0.99
N GLY A 317 -17.15 -12.15 0.96
CA GLY A 317 -17.40 -11.05 0.03
C GLY A 317 -16.94 -11.30 -1.41
N TYR A 318 -17.20 -12.51 -1.95
CA TYR A 318 -16.68 -12.98 -3.24
C TYR A 318 -17.10 -12.10 -4.43
N GLY A 319 -18.37 -11.71 -4.48
CA GLY A 319 -18.89 -10.85 -5.55
C GLY A 319 -18.20 -9.49 -5.56
N ALA A 320 -18.13 -8.83 -4.41
CA ALA A 320 -17.46 -7.53 -4.30
C ALA A 320 -15.97 -7.60 -4.65
N LEU A 321 -15.29 -8.70 -4.30
CA LEU A 321 -13.90 -8.92 -4.67
C LEU A 321 -13.74 -9.11 -6.19
N ALA A 322 -14.63 -9.89 -6.82
CA ALA A 322 -14.63 -10.09 -8.27
C ALA A 322 -14.88 -8.76 -9.01
N ASP A 323 -15.92 -8.02 -8.62
CA ASP A 323 -16.28 -6.73 -9.22
C ASP A 323 -15.15 -5.69 -9.10
N PHE A 324 -14.47 -5.65 -7.96
CA PHE A 324 -13.32 -4.77 -7.77
C PHE A 324 -12.21 -5.05 -8.79
N PHE A 325 -11.80 -6.31 -8.92
CA PHE A 325 -10.72 -6.68 -9.85
C PHE A 325 -11.16 -6.57 -11.33
N ASP A 326 -12.43 -6.75 -11.64
CA ASP A 326 -12.97 -6.53 -12.98
C ASP A 326 -12.87 -5.08 -13.44
N GLY A 327 -12.91 -4.15 -12.49
CA GLY A 327 -12.67 -2.72 -12.75
C GLY A 327 -11.19 -2.36 -12.98
N VAL A 328 -10.24 -3.24 -12.65
CA VAL A 328 -8.80 -2.94 -12.65
C VAL A 328 -8.04 -3.77 -13.68
N LEU A 329 -8.30 -5.08 -13.75
CA LEU A 329 -7.49 -6.03 -14.51
C LEU A 329 -8.21 -6.49 -15.79
N LEU A 330 -7.41 -6.82 -16.80
CA LEU A 330 -7.89 -7.46 -18.02
C LEU A 330 -7.80 -8.99 -17.86
N PRO A 331 -8.83 -9.75 -18.31
CA PRO A 331 -8.80 -11.20 -18.26
C PRO A 331 -7.57 -11.80 -18.96
N ALA A 332 -7.07 -12.92 -18.43
CA ALA A 332 -6.00 -13.68 -19.05
C ALA A 332 -6.40 -14.09 -20.48
N ARG A 333 -5.55 -13.80 -21.45
CA ARG A 333 -5.72 -14.19 -22.87
C ARG A 333 -4.65 -15.16 -23.27
#